data_f3f1a4da5fd0e91a027b5bb1a0a0fbc6
#
_entry.id   f3f1a4da5fd0e91a027b5bb1a0a0fbc6
#
_cell.length_a   1.000
_cell.length_b   1.000
_cell.length_c   1.000
_cell.angle_alpha   90.00
_cell.angle_beta   90.00
_cell.angle_gamma   90.00
#
_symmetry.space_group_name_H-M   'P 1'
#
loop_
_entity.id
_entity.type
_entity.pdbx_description
1 polymer ?
#
loop_
_entity_poly.entity_id
_entity_poly.type
_entity_poly.pdbx_seq_one_letter_code
_entity_poly.pdbx_strand_id
1 'polypeptide(L)'
;KTGNINGIAVAAKFLGISMSEVGTTTFRPAYTGVDFGAMAGREIGDFFDPQRYTTIHDCHVSSGAEFEVVGQWYRPWYYPKNGEDIHQAVNRECLAVRTSLGMMDASTLGKIDVQGSDAREFLSRVYTNAWMKLAPGSCRYGLMCNEKGMIIDDGVSTCINNNHFIMTTTTGGAASVYSALEMWLQTEWSNLDVHLNSVTDQYATIAVVGPNARNLMKVLCQDVDFNRENFKFMQWRLGTVSGVDARIMRISFSGELAYEINIEANYGYYIWNQVALAGKKWNITPYGTESMHVLRAEKGYIIVGQDTDGSMTPMDVNMDWILAKDKPFSYIGRRSFSISALNSDERFQLVGLLTKDEQVVVPEGSHIIDNKSRSIGYVTSSYYSPILGRSIALAQLKAGLSKMSETVLVKIVQEKQGLKEIPCEVSSSVFYDINGEKVDGND
;
A
#
# COMPACT_ATOMS: atom_id res chain seq x y z
N LYS A 1 -4.65 -18.44 -9.07
CA LYS A 1 -4.39 -18.63 -10.52
C LYS A 1 -4.79 -17.35 -11.17
N THR A 2 -3.80 -16.58 -11.55
CA THR A 2 -3.94 -15.31 -12.24
C THR A 2 -4.92 -15.45 -13.39
N GLY A 3 -6.04 -14.73 -13.31
CA GLY A 3 -6.94 -14.61 -14.42
C GLY A 3 -6.13 -14.14 -15.61
N ASN A 4 -6.08 -14.93 -16.67
CA ASN A 4 -5.34 -14.55 -17.86
C ASN A 4 -6.10 -13.41 -18.54
N ILE A 5 -5.67 -12.17 -18.32
CA ILE A 5 -6.24 -10.98 -18.99
C ILE A 5 -6.26 -11.16 -20.50
N ASN A 6 -5.25 -11.81 -21.05
CA ASN A 6 -5.21 -12.19 -22.46
C ASN A 6 -6.35 -13.16 -22.82
N GLY A 7 -6.74 -14.05 -21.92
CA GLY A 7 -7.88 -14.96 -22.13
C GLY A 7 -9.21 -14.22 -22.21
N ILE A 8 -9.42 -13.19 -21.42
CA ILE A 8 -10.62 -12.34 -21.45
C ILE A 8 -10.68 -11.57 -22.77
N ALA A 9 -9.58 -10.96 -23.20
CA ALA A 9 -9.50 -10.25 -24.48
C ALA A 9 -9.73 -11.19 -25.68
N VAL A 10 -9.18 -12.40 -25.64
CA VAL A 10 -9.41 -13.42 -26.67
C VAL A 10 -10.86 -13.88 -26.66
N ALA A 11 -11.46 -14.12 -25.49
CA ALA A 11 -12.87 -14.53 -25.38
C ALA A 11 -13.80 -13.41 -25.87
N ALA A 12 -13.56 -12.15 -25.50
CA ALA A 12 -14.32 -10.99 -25.98
C ALA A 12 -14.29 -10.90 -27.49
N LYS A 13 -13.08 -11.02 -28.07
CA LYS A 13 -12.89 -11.01 -29.53
C LYS A 13 -13.61 -12.19 -30.21
N PHE A 14 -13.55 -13.38 -29.65
CA PHE A 14 -14.24 -14.56 -30.16
C PHE A 14 -15.75 -14.41 -30.13
N LEU A 15 -16.29 -13.79 -29.06
CA LEU A 15 -17.73 -13.54 -28.89
C LEU A 15 -18.21 -12.30 -29.63
N GLY A 16 -17.31 -11.51 -30.23
CA GLY A 16 -17.66 -10.28 -30.95
C GLY A 16 -18.17 -9.15 -30.07
N ILE A 17 -17.86 -9.17 -28.78
CA ILE A 17 -18.23 -8.13 -27.79
C ILE A 17 -17.04 -7.25 -27.46
N SER A 18 -17.33 -5.97 -27.12
CA SER A 18 -16.26 -5.03 -26.76
C SER A 18 -15.70 -5.35 -25.37
N MET A 19 -14.44 -4.98 -25.11
CA MET A 19 -13.83 -5.14 -23.79
C MET A 19 -14.56 -4.34 -22.71
N SER A 20 -15.18 -3.22 -23.06
CA SER A 20 -15.99 -2.40 -22.17
C SER A 20 -17.27 -3.09 -21.69
N GLU A 21 -17.83 -3.98 -22.53
CA GLU A 21 -19.03 -4.77 -22.18
C GLU A 21 -18.69 -6.00 -21.35
N VAL A 22 -17.48 -6.54 -21.50
CA VAL A 22 -17.01 -7.68 -20.70
C VAL A 22 -16.61 -7.26 -19.27
N GLY A 23 -16.32 -5.98 -19.09
CA GLY A 23 -15.74 -5.44 -17.87
C GLY A 23 -14.23 -5.64 -17.80
N THR A 24 -13.55 -4.74 -17.13
CA THR A 24 -12.12 -4.86 -16.87
C THR A 24 -11.89 -5.59 -15.56
N THR A 25 -11.27 -6.77 -15.63
CA THR A 25 -10.57 -7.28 -14.44
C THR A 25 -9.18 -6.65 -14.45
N THR A 26 -8.89 -5.77 -13.52
CA THR A 26 -7.51 -5.44 -13.18
C THR A 26 -6.79 -6.73 -12.81
N PHE A 27 -5.54 -6.86 -13.30
CA PHE A 27 -4.69 -7.93 -12.81
C PHE A 27 -4.55 -7.77 -11.31
N ARG A 28 -5.16 -8.68 -10.59
CA ARG A 28 -4.94 -8.85 -9.16
C ARG A 28 -4.57 -10.28 -8.92
N PRO A 29 -3.64 -10.54 -7.98
CA PRO A 29 -3.24 -11.91 -7.69
C PRO A 29 -4.42 -12.77 -7.29
N ALA A 30 -4.34 -14.01 -7.69
CA ALA A 30 -5.39 -15.00 -7.83
C ALA A 30 -5.98 -15.55 -6.53
N TYR A 31 -5.59 -15.10 -5.40
CA TYR A 31 -6.18 -15.57 -4.14
C TYR A 31 -7.43 -14.77 -3.71
N THR A 32 -7.80 -13.75 -4.46
CA THR A 32 -9.11 -13.12 -4.34
C THR A 32 -10.10 -13.91 -5.22
N GLY A 33 -10.46 -15.10 -4.78
CA GLY A 33 -11.44 -15.92 -5.47
C GLY A 33 -12.83 -15.30 -5.37
N VAL A 34 -13.56 -15.22 -6.49
CA VAL A 34 -14.99 -14.96 -6.48
C VAL A 34 -15.68 -16.32 -6.47
N ASP A 35 -16.34 -16.66 -5.38
CA ASP A 35 -17.14 -17.89 -5.26
C ASP A 35 -18.60 -17.67 -5.66
N PHE A 36 -19.37 -18.75 -5.69
CA PHE A 36 -20.80 -18.66 -6.00
C PHE A 36 -21.58 -17.87 -4.95
N GLY A 37 -21.12 -17.83 -3.69
CA GLY A 37 -21.73 -17.05 -2.64
C GLY A 37 -21.66 -15.55 -2.92
N ALA A 38 -20.56 -15.07 -3.54
CA ALA A 38 -20.43 -13.67 -3.95
C ALA A 38 -21.35 -13.28 -5.11
N MET A 39 -21.95 -14.25 -5.82
CA MET A 39 -22.87 -14.00 -6.93
C MET A 39 -24.33 -14.28 -6.57
N ALA A 40 -24.60 -14.96 -5.47
CA ALA A 40 -25.96 -15.24 -5.00
C ALA A 40 -26.57 -14.00 -4.32
N GLY A 41 -27.88 -13.86 -4.39
CA GLY A 41 -28.62 -12.81 -3.68
C GLY A 41 -28.58 -11.42 -4.33
N ARG A 42 -28.21 -11.32 -5.61
CA ARG A 42 -28.19 -10.02 -6.35
C ARG A 42 -29.55 -9.34 -6.41
N GLU A 43 -30.62 -10.09 -6.29
CA GLU A 43 -31.99 -9.61 -6.22
C GLU A 43 -32.30 -8.74 -4.99
N ILE A 44 -31.43 -8.78 -3.96
CA ILE A 44 -31.58 -7.90 -2.80
C ILE A 44 -31.08 -6.47 -3.03
N GLY A 45 -30.62 -6.17 -4.26
CA GLY A 45 -30.21 -4.81 -4.65
C GLY A 45 -29.00 -4.31 -3.89
N ASP A 46 -29.08 -3.10 -3.34
CA ASP A 46 -27.96 -2.42 -2.67
C ASP A 46 -27.38 -3.20 -1.47
N PHE A 47 -28.17 -4.07 -0.85
CA PHE A 47 -27.68 -4.92 0.24
C PHE A 47 -26.76 -6.06 -0.23
N PHE A 48 -26.71 -6.33 -1.54
CA PHE A 48 -25.80 -7.34 -2.09
C PHE A 48 -24.34 -6.93 -2.01
N ASP A 49 -24.07 -5.64 -2.23
CA ASP A 49 -22.71 -5.07 -2.19
C ASP A 49 -22.73 -3.78 -1.37
N PRO A 50 -22.83 -3.89 -0.03
CA PRO A 50 -22.87 -2.73 0.85
C PRO A 50 -21.59 -1.94 0.76
N GLN A 51 -21.72 -0.62 0.59
CA GLN A 51 -20.59 0.31 0.52
C GLN A 51 -20.36 1.02 1.84
N ARG A 52 -19.10 1.29 2.15
CA ARG A 52 -18.67 2.01 3.34
C ARG A 52 -18.08 3.36 2.95
N TYR A 53 -18.33 4.37 3.75
CA TYR A 53 -17.87 5.74 3.53
C TYR A 53 -17.09 6.21 4.75
N THR A 54 -16.02 6.96 4.50
CA THR A 54 -15.31 7.66 5.59
C THR A 54 -16.11 8.88 6.03
N THR A 55 -15.82 9.41 7.20
CA THR A 55 -16.43 10.67 7.68
C THR A 55 -15.95 11.90 6.90
N ILE A 56 -15.00 11.72 5.98
CA ILE A 56 -14.46 12.76 5.09
C ILE A 56 -15.13 12.72 3.69
N HIS A 57 -15.96 11.72 3.43
CA HIS A 57 -16.50 11.42 2.10
C HIS A 57 -17.14 12.65 1.41
N ASP A 58 -17.95 13.43 2.13
CA ASP A 58 -18.62 14.61 1.57
C ASP A 58 -17.64 15.69 1.10
N CYS A 59 -16.47 15.78 1.75
CA CYS A 59 -15.39 16.67 1.29
C CYS A 59 -14.85 16.21 -0.07
N HIS A 60 -14.73 14.91 -0.28
CA HIS A 60 -14.23 14.33 -1.54
C HIS A 60 -15.24 14.56 -2.67
N VAL A 61 -16.53 14.28 -2.42
CA VAL A 61 -17.61 14.55 -3.37
C VAL A 61 -17.63 16.02 -3.76
N SER A 62 -17.57 16.93 -2.75
CA SER A 62 -17.57 18.38 -2.98
C SER A 62 -16.33 18.86 -3.75
N SER A 63 -15.23 18.11 -3.68
CA SER A 63 -13.98 18.38 -4.42
C SER A 63 -13.96 17.77 -5.81
N GLY A 64 -15.03 17.07 -6.23
CA GLY A 64 -15.15 16.44 -7.53
C GLY A 64 -14.27 15.18 -7.70
N ALA A 65 -14.04 14.44 -6.60
CA ALA A 65 -13.27 13.21 -6.66
C ALA A 65 -13.99 12.14 -7.48
N GLU A 66 -13.23 11.39 -8.27
CA GLU A 66 -13.64 10.08 -8.79
C GLU A 66 -13.31 9.01 -7.75
N PHE A 67 -14.09 7.92 -7.70
CA PHE A 67 -13.99 6.93 -6.63
C PHE A 67 -13.70 5.53 -7.14
N GLU A 68 -13.03 4.74 -6.30
CA GLU A 68 -12.90 3.29 -6.43
C GLU A 68 -13.38 2.58 -5.16
N VAL A 69 -13.74 1.29 -5.29
CA VAL A 69 -14.16 0.45 -4.16
C VAL A 69 -13.04 -0.50 -3.79
N VAL A 70 -12.57 -0.44 -2.54
CA VAL A 70 -11.57 -1.35 -1.99
C VAL A 70 -12.04 -1.86 -0.63
N GLY A 71 -12.23 -3.19 -0.49
CA GLY A 71 -12.74 -3.79 0.75
C GLY A 71 -14.06 -3.16 1.20
N GLN A 72 -14.97 -2.89 0.29
CA GLN A 72 -16.27 -2.18 0.45
C GLN A 72 -16.14 -0.67 0.73
N TRP A 73 -14.96 -0.13 0.93
CA TRP A 73 -14.77 1.30 1.13
C TRP A 73 -14.80 2.05 -0.20
N TYR A 74 -15.59 3.14 -0.25
CA TYR A 74 -15.61 4.10 -1.34
C TYR A 74 -14.48 5.10 -1.12
N ARG A 75 -13.39 4.94 -1.87
CA ARG A 75 -12.14 5.73 -1.70
C ARG A 75 -11.96 6.70 -2.85
N PRO A 76 -11.48 7.94 -2.60
CA PRO A 76 -11.06 8.82 -3.69
C PRO A 76 -9.97 8.15 -4.54
N TRP A 77 -10.25 7.96 -5.82
CA TRP A 77 -9.31 7.38 -6.77
C TRP A 77 -8.38 8.45 -7.33
N TYR A 78 -8.95 9.57 -7.82
CA TYR A 78 -8.23 10.78 -8.22
C TYR A 78 -9.16 11.99 -8.21
N TYR A 79 -8.60 13.22 -8.33
CA TYR A 79 -9.37 14.48 -8.31
C TYR A 79 -9.18 15.24 -9.62
N PRO A 80 -10.00 15.01 -10.65
CA PRO A 80 -9.88 15.69 -11.92
C PRO A 80 -10.23 17.17 -11.81
N LYS A 81 -9.52 18.01 -12.56
CA LYS A 81 -9.94 19.38 -12.87
C LYS A 81 -10.58 19.42 -14.25
N ASN A 82 -11.31 20.51 -14.54
CA ASN A 82 -11.99 20.65 -15.83
C ASN A 82 -11.03 20.38 -17.01
N GLY A 83 -11.39 19.39 -17.84
CA GLY A 83 -10.64 18.98 -19.03
C GLY A 83 -9.46 18.04 -18.78
N GLU A 84 -9.17 17.66 -17.55
CA GLU A 84 -8.16 16.66 -17.24
C GLU A 84 -8.70 15.24 -17.42
N ASP A 85 -7.93 14.39 -18.06
CA ASP A 85 -8.09 12.95 -17.97
C ASP A 85 -7.41 12.42 -16.67
N ILE A 86 -7.58 11.13 -16.39
CA ILE A 86 -6.99 10.47 -15.22
C ILE A 86 -5.46 10.65 -15.16
N HIS A 87 -4.76 10.53 -16.29
CA HIS A 87 -3.30 10.61 -16.33
C HIS A 87 -2.82 12.04 -16.01
N GLN A 88 -3.51 13.05 -16.53
CA GLN A 88 -3.21 14.45 -16.26
C GLN A 88 -3.46 14.80 -14.78
N ALA A 89 -4.59 14.34 -14.23
CA ALA A 89 -4.92 14.56 -12.82
C ALA A 89 -3.89 13.89 -11.89
N VAL A 90 -3.59 12.61 -12.12
CA VAL A 90 -2.62 11.83 -11.33
C VAL A 90 -1.21 12.44 -11.43
N ASN A 91 -0.77 12.83 -12.62
CA ASN A 91 0.53 13.49 -12.77
C ASN A 91 0.62 14.79 -11.97
N ARG A 92 -0.43 15.61 -11.99
CA ARG A 92 -0.50 16.86 -11.20
C ARG A 92 -0.48 16.59 -9.70
N GLU A 93 -1.22 15.59 -9.24
CA GLU A 93 -1.27 15.18 -7.85
C GLU A 93 0.10 14.69 -7.37
N CYS A 94 0.74 13.79 -8.12
CA CYS A 94 2.09 13.28 -7.81
C CYS A 94 3.12 14.41 -7.74
N LEU A 95 3.12 15.32 -8.71
CA LEU A 95 4.02 16.47 -8.70
C LEU A 95 3.78 17.38 -7.50
N ALA A 96 2.51 17.63 -7.11
CA ALA A 96 2.20 18.41 -5.92
C ALA A 96 2.78 17.78 -4.65
N VAL A 97 2.64 16.46 -4.48
CA VAL A 97 3.24 15.71 -3.36
C VAL A 97 4.75 15.82 -3.36
N ARG A 98 5.40 15.66 -4.52
CA ARG A 98 6.87 15.67 -4.64
C ARG A 98 7.48 17.05 -4.48
N THR A 99 6.79 18.10 -4.90
CA THR A 99 7.38 19.45 -4.99
C THR A 99 6.83 20.45 -3.98
N SER A 100 5.68 20.16 -3.39
CA SER A 100 5.05 21.08 -2.43
C SER A 100 4.32 20.38 -1.30
N LEU A 101 3.04 20.04 -1.48
CA LEU A 101 2.21 19.48 -0.41
C LEU A 101 1.00 18.74 -0.97
N GLY A 102 0.80 17.51 -0.54
CA GLY A 102 -0.41 16.72 -0.78
C GLY A 102 -1.15 16.36 0.50
N MET A 103 -2.42 16.05 0.38
CA MET A 103 -3.24 15.49 1.47
C MET A 103 -4.09 14.32 0.97
N MET A 104 -4.20 13.26 1.78
CA MET A 104 -4.93 12.05 1.41
C MET A 104 -5.76 11.54 2.58
N ASP A 105 -6.94 11.01 2.29
CA ASP A 105 -7.74 10.25 3.25
C ASP A 105 -7.22 8.80 3.35
N ALA A 106 -6.57 8.49 4.46
CA ALA A 106 -6.07 7.16 4.81
C ALA A 106 -6.95 6.45 5.87
N SER A 107 -8.18 6.92 6.07
CA SER A 107 -9.08 6.40 7.11
C SER A 107 -9.47 4.94 6.90
N THR A 108 -9.41 4.44 5.68
CA THR A 108 -9.86 3.10 5.31
C THR A 108 -8.88 1.98 5.66
N LEU A 109 -7.64 2.31 6.04
CA LEU A 109 -6.70 1.32 6.56
C LEU A 109 -7.29 0.64 7.79
N GLY A 110 -7.22 -0.69 7.87
CA GLY A 110 -7.63 -1.41 9.05
C GLY A 110 -6.86 -0.93 10.28
N LYS A 111 -7.56 -0.77 11.41
CA LYS A 111 -6.96 -0.37 12.69
C LYS A 111 -7.43 -1.34 13.77
N ILE A 112 -6.46 -1.99 14.40
CA ILE A 112 -6.71 -2.96 15.46
C ILE A 112 -6.01 -2.48 16.73
N ASP A 113 -6.79 -2.32 17.79
CA ASP A 113 -6.30 -2.04 19.11
C ASP A 113 -5.89 -3.35 19.78
N VAL A 114 -4.68 -3.40 20.35
CA VAL A 114 -4.08 -4.58 20.95
C VAL A 114 -3.63 -4.21 22.36
N GLN A 115 -4.30 -4.74 23.37
CA GLN A 115 -4.03 -4.45 24.77
C GLN A 115 -3.81 -5.73 25.56
N GLY A 116 -3.03 -5.64 26.64
CA GLY A 116 -2.79 -6.72 27.57
C GLY A 116 -1.32 -6.81 27.97
N SER A 117 -1.06 -7.48 29.08
CA SER A 117 0.31 -7.65 29.60
C SER A 117 1.23 -8.39 28.62
N ASP A 118 0.66 -9.25 27.78
CA ASP A 118 1.36 -10.08 26.80
C ASP A 118 1.26 -9.55 25.36
N ALA A 119 0.73 -8.32 25.14
CA ALA A 119 0.57 -7.74 23.82
C ALA A 119 1.89 -7.68 23.01
N ARG A 120 3.04 -7.41 23.67
CA ARG A 120 4.36 -7.43 23.01
C ARG A 120 4.77 -8.82 22.54
N GLU A 121 4.57 -9.81 23.37
CA GLU A 121 4.85 -11.21 23.03
C GLU A 121 3.97 -11.63 21.85
N PHE A 122 2.66 -11.38 21.94
CA PHE A 122 1.70 -11.68 20.89
C PHE A 122 2.12 -11.08 19.55
N LEU A 123 2.36 -9.77 19.48
CA LEU A 123 2.81 -9.11 18.24
C LEU A 123 4.16 -9.65 17.77
N SER A 124 5.06 -10.04 18.70
CA SER A 124 6.31 -10.69 18.32
C SER A 124 6.14 -12.09 17.76
N ARG A 125 5.08 -12.81 18.10
CA ARG A 125 4.75 -14.11 17.51
C ARG A 125 4.04 -14.00 16.16
N VAL A 126 3.26 -12.95 15.97
CA VAL A 126 2.50 -12.68 14.73
C VAL A 126 3.42 -12.17 13.62
N TYR A 127 4.19 -11.13 13.89
CA TYR A 127 5.01 -10.46 12.89
C TYR A 127 6.39 -11.10 12.71
N THR A 128 6.97 -10.95 11.52
CA THR A 128 8.33 -11.42 11.22
C THR A 128 9.40 -10.69 12.00
N ASN A 129 9.21 -9.40 12.27
CA ASN A 129 10.16 -8.55 13.01
C ASN A 129 9.84 -8.48 14.53
N ALA A 130 10.69 -7.83 15.32
CA ALA A 130 10.65 -7.87 16.77
C ALA A 130 9.92 -6.68 17.39
N TRP A 131 9.03 -6.93 18.34
CA TRP A 131 8.29 -5.90 19.09
C TRP A 131 8.76 -5.71 20.52
N MET A 132 9.51 -6.68 21.10
CA MET A 132 9.91 -6.67 22.52
C MET A 132 10.62 -5.39 22.96
N LYS A 133 11.38 -4.74 22.08
CA LYS A 133 12.15 -3.51 22.35
C LYS A 133 11.54 -2.26 21.71
N LEU A 134 10.33 -2.33 21.17
CA LEU A 134 9.70 -1.14 20.59
C LEU A 134 9.27 -0.19 21.70
N ALA A 135 9.89 0.98 21.79
CA ALA A 135 9.63 1.93 22.86
C ALA A 135 8.28 2.66 22.69
N PRO A 136 7.60 3.03 23.78
CA PRO A 136 6.48 3.98 23.70
C PRO A 136 6.87 5.24 22.92
N GLY A 137 5.97 5.79 22.12
CA GLY A 137 6.25 6.92 21.23
C GLY A 137 6.88 6.53 19.87
N SER A 138 7.12 5.24 19.64
CA SER A 138 7.69 4.71 18.39
C SER A 138 6.67 3.90 17.60
N CYS A 139 6.87 3.88 16.29
CA CYS A 139 6.16 3.04 15.34
C CYS A 139 7.09 1.99 14.73
N ARG A 140 6.52 0.92 14.19
CA ARG A 140 7.27 -0.08 13.42
C ARG A 140 6.43 -0.63 12.29
N TYR A 141 6.96 -0.57 11.08
CA TYR A 141 6.41 -1.33 9.97
C TYR A 141 6.60 -2.81 10.22
N GLY A 142 5.56 -3.59 10.02
CA GLY A 142 5.51 -5.03 10.24
C GLY A 142 5.00 -5.78 9.02
N LEU A 143 5.57 -6.96 8.81
CA LEU A 143 5.17 -7.88 7.77
C LEU A 143 4.63 -9.16 8.39
N MET A 144 3.43 -9.57 7.99
CA MET A 144 2.77 -10.78 8.42
C MET A 144 2.92 -11.87 7.36
N CYS A 145 3.24 -13.08 7.81
CA CYS A 145 3.28 -14.26 6.97
C CYS A 145 2.33 -15.34 7.49
N ASN A 146 1.90 -16.23 6.59
CA ASN A 146 1.24 -17.47 6.99
C ASN A 146 2.28 -18.52 7.44
N GLU A 147 1.81 -19.70 7.86
CA GLU A 147 2.65 -20.80 8.35
C GLU A 147 3.63 -21.32 7.28
N LYS A 148 3.32 -21.09 6.01
CA LYS A 148 4.18 -21.47 4.88
C LYS A 148 5.25 -20.41 4.55
N GLY A 149 5.28 -19.30 5.32
CA GLY A 149 6.21 -18.20 5.11
C GLY A 149 5.82 -17.23 4.00
N MET A 150 4.59 -17.32 3.48
CA MET A 150 4.10 -16.42 2.44
C MET A 150 3.50 -15.16 3.06
N ILE A 151 3.78 -14.01 2.45
CA ILE A 151 3.24 -12.71 2.87
C ILE A 151 1.73 -12.70 2.75
N ILE A 152 1.03 -12.27 3.80
CA ILE A 152 -0.42 -12.17 3.84
C ILE A 152 -0.93 -10.74 4.08
N ASP A 153 -0.20 -9.93 4.85
CA ASP A 153 -0.53 -8.52 5.09
C ASP A 153 0.68 -7.75 5.63
N ASP A 154 0.59 -6.44 5.64
CA ASP A 154 1.56 -5.54 6.23
C ASP A 154 0.89 -4.34 6.90
N GLY A 155 1.64 -3.57 7.64
CA GLY A 155 1.14 -2.37 8.27
C GLY A 155 2.10 -1.77 9.28
N VAL A 156 1.67 -0.70 9.94
CA VAL A 156 2.45 -0.01 10.95
C VAL A 156 1.83 -0.22 12.34
N SER A 157 2.63 -0.74 13.27
CA SER A 157 2.24 -0.83 14.67
C SER A 157 2.80 0.35 15.45
N THR A 158 1.93 1.02 16.20
CA THR A 158 2.22 2.15 17.08
C THR A 158 2.27 1.67 18.52
N CYS A 159 3.39 1.84 19.21
CA CYS A 159 3.52 1.51 20.62
C CYS A 159 3.02 2.69 21.48
N ILE A 160 1.84 2.54 22.06
CA ILE A 160 1.23 3.55 22.96
C ILE A 160 1.91 3.50 24.32
N ASN A 161 1.97 2.31 24.91
CA ASN A 161 2.72 2.01 26.12
C ASN A 161 3.17 0.54 26.08
N ASN A 162 3.69 0.04 27.19
CA ASN A 162 4.24 -1.32 27.25
C ASN A 162 3.20 -2.42 26.98
N ASN A 163 1.93 -2.15 27.25
CA ASN A 163 0.83 -3.11 27.18
C ASN A 163 -0.25 -2.69 26.18
N HIS A 164 0.00 -1.66 25.37
CA HIS A 164 -0.99 -1.12 24.46
C HIS A 164 -0.35 -0.73 23.11
N PHE A 165 -0.87 -1.28 22.04
CA PHE A 165 -0.47 -1.03 20.67
C PHE A 165 -1.69 -0.78 19.79
N ILE A 166 -1.52 0.03 18.75
CA ILE A 166 -2.47 0.13 17.66
C ILE A 166 -1.73 -0.29 16.41
N MET A 167 -2.23 -1.31 15.73
CA MET A 167 -1.68 -1.78 14.47
C MET A 167 -2.60 -1.40 13.32
N THR A 168 -2.01 -1.06 12.16
CA THR A 168 -2.74 -0.91 10.91
C THR A 168 -2.57 -2.14 10.04
N THR A 169 -3.51 -2.35 9.12
CA THR A 169 -3.50 -3.39 8.08
C THR A 169 -3.81 -2.77 6.74
N THR A 170 -3.68 -3.53 5.66
CA THR A 170 -4.25 -3.12 4.38
C THR A 170 -5.77 -2.95 4.50
N THR A 171 -6.36 -2.09 3.68
CA THR A 171 -7.82 -1.85 3.68
C THR A 171 -8.59 -3.14 3.40
N GLY A 172 -8.20 -3.90 2.38
CA GLY A 172 -8.85 -5.16 2.01
C GLY A 172 -8.58 -6.31 2.99
N GLY A 173 -7.44 -6.29 3.68
CA GLY A 173 -7.00 -7.33 4.61
C GLY A 173 -7.57 -7.21 6.03
N ALA A 174 -8.19 -6.08 6.39
CA ALA A 174 -8.55 -5.76 7.77
C ALA A 174 -9.34 -6.86 8.50
N ALA A 175 -10.38 -7.37 7.88
CA ALA A 175 -11.22 -8.42 8.47
C ALA A 175 -10.47 -9.76 8.57
N SER A 176 -9.73 -10.14 7.53
CA SER A 176 -8.97 -11.39 7.49
C SER A 176 -7.87 -11.41 8.52
N VAL A 177 -7.14 -10.29 8.67
CA VAL A 177 -6.11 -10.14 9.70
C VAL A 177 -6.72 -10.23 11.09
N TYR A 178 -7.79 -9.49 11.36
CA TYR A 178 -8.46 -9.52 12.66
C TYR A 178 -8.90 -10.94 13.03
N SER A 179 -9.57 -11.65 12.10
CA SER A 179 -10.00 -13.03 12.32
C SER A 179 -8.83 -13.99 12.55
N ALA A 180 -7.71 -13.80 11.84
CA ALA A 180 -6.51 -14.63 12.06
C ALA A 180 -5.90 -14.38 13.43
N LEU A 181 -5.84 -13.12 13.89
CA LEU A 181 -5.33 -12.78 15.23
C LEU A 181 -6.21 -13.38 16.33
N GLU A 182 -7.54 -13.30 16.21
CA GLU A 182 -8.47 -13.94 17.15
C GLU A 182 -8.31 -15.46 17.16
N MET A 183 -8.20 -16.08 15.99
CA MET A 183 -7.99 -17.53 15.88
C MET A 183 -6.73 -17.96 16.64
N TRP A 184 -5.59 -17.27 16.44
CA TRP A 184 -4.35 -17.59 17.13
C TRP A 184 -4.46 -17.45 18.65
N LEU A 185 -5.13 -16.41 19.13
CA LEU A 185 -5.36 -16.20 20.57
C LEU A 185 -6.27 -17.29 21.16
N GLN A 186 -7.29 -17.72 20.42
CA GLN A 186 -8.26 -18.69 20.94
C GLN A 186 -7.76 -20.14 20.86
N THR A 187 -6.83 -20.46 19.96
CA THR A 187 -6.38 -21.83 19.71
C THR A 187 -4.97 -22.09 20.21
N GLU A 188 -3.98 -21.34 19.75
CA GLU A 188 -2.57 -21.62 19.99
C GLU A 188 -2.01 -20.90 21.23
N TRP A 189 -2.52 -19.71 21.52
CA TRP A 189 -1.99 -18.83 22.56
C TRP A 189 -3.07 -18.36 23.54
N SER A 190 -3.97 -19.24 23.89
CA SER A 190 -5.10 -18.95 24.80
C SER A 190 -4.69 -18.59 26.23
N ASN A 191 -3.42 -18.81 26.57
CA ASN A 191 -2.86 -18.42 27.87
C ASN A 191 -2.31 -16.99 27.92
N LEU A 192 -2.24 -16.29 26.77
CA LEU A 192 -1.77 -14.90 26.73
C LEU A 192 -2.89 -13.94 27.17
N ASP A 193 -2.53 -12.99 28.01
CA ASP A 193 -3.38 -11.86 28.39
C ASP A 193 -3.33 -10.79 27.30
N VAL A 194 -4.19 -10.95 26.28
CA VAL A 194 -4.29 -10.04 25.11
C VAL A 194 -5.75 -9.85 24.73
N HIS A 195 -6.12 -8.59 24.54
CA HIS A 195 -7.43 -8.18 24.07
C HIS A 195 -7.29 -7.47 22.73
N LEU A 196 -8.11 -7.87 21.76
CA LEU A 196 -8.17 -7.29 20.43
C LEU A 196 -9.48 -6.56 20.23
N ASN A 197 -9.42 -5.39 19.59
CA ASN A 197 -10.62 -4.67 19.17
C ASN A 197 -10.40 -3.99 17.83
N SER A 198 -11.34 -4.17 16.89
CA SER A 198 -11.32 -3.43 15.64
C SER A 198 -11.80 -2.00 15.89
N VAL A 199 -10.92 -1.03 15.63
CA VAL A 199 -11.19 0.39 15.84
C VAL A 199 -11.13 1.19 14.54
N THR A 200 -11.25 0.51 13.39
CA THR A 200 -11.17 1.13 12.06
C THR A 200 -12.13 2.29 11.91
N ASP A 201 -13.39 2.09 12.28
CA ASP A 201 -14.44 3.11 12.11
C ASP A 201 -14.41 4.21 13.20
N GLN A 202 -13.57 4.05 14.22
CA GLN A 202 -13.45 5.03 15.30
C GLN A 202 -12.48 6.18 14.97
N TYR A 203 -11.65 6.01 13.93
CA TYR A 203 -10.63 6.98 13.55
C TYR A 203 -10.76 7.43 12.12
N ALA A 204 -10.67 8.76 11.92
CA ALA A 204 -10.29 9.34 10.63
C ALA A 204 -8.77 9.53 10.61
N THR A 205 -8.15 9.28 9.47
CA THR A 205 -6.71 9.42 9.27
C THR A 205 -6.45 10.27 8.05
N ILE A 206 -5.78 11.41 8.24
CA ILE A 206 -5.42 12.34 7.18
C ILE A 206 -3.91 12.32 7.03
N ALA A 207 -3.42 11.90 5.88
CA ALA A 207 -2.01 11.98 5.54
C ALA A 207 -1.68 13.34 4.92
N VAL A 208 -0.68 14.02 5.45
CA VAL A 208 -0.12 15.28 4.93
C VAL A 208 1.29 14.97 4.46
N VAL A 209 1.56 15.16 3.16
CA VAL A 209 2.73 14.59 2.50
C VAL A 209 3.42 15.62 1.60
N GLY A 210 4.74 15.70 1.70
CA GLY A 210 5.57 16.55 0.84
C GLY A 210 6.52 17.46 1.59
N PRO A 211 7.40 18.19 0.89
CA PRO A 211 8.43 19.04 1.49
C PRO A 211 7.91 20.06 2.51
N ASN A 212 6.69 20.53 2.33
CA ASN A 212 6.05 21.53 3.22
C ASN A 212 5.18 20.91 4.34
N ALA A 213 5.16 19.59 4.49
CA ALA A 213 4.33 18.92 5.49
C ALA A 213 4.66 19.38 6.93
N ARG A 214 5.95 19.48 7.27
CA ARG A 214 6.39 19.99 8.58
C ARG A 214 5.91 21.43 8.84
N ASN A 215 6.00 22.28 7.84
CA ASN A 215 5.57 23.68 7.95
C ASN A 215 4.06 23.79 8.19
N LEU A 216 3.27 22.96 7.52
CA LEU A 216 1.83 22.89 7.74
C LEU A 216 1.52 22.38 9.14
N MET A 217 2.17 21.30 9.58
CA MET A 217 1.93 20.74 10.91
C MET A 217 2.25 21.74 12.03
N LYS A 218 3.31 22.55 11.91
CA LYS A 218 3.64 23.63 12.86
C LYS A 218 2.54 24.69 12.94
N VAL A 219 1.76 24.89 11.89
CA VAL A 219 0.61 25.84 11.89
C VAL A 219 -0.61 25.22 12.58
N LEU A 220 -0.88 23.94 12.30
CA LEU A 220 -2.08 23.25 12.77
C LEU A 220 -1.99 22.77 14.23
N CYS A 221 -0.77 22.50 14.73
CA CYS A 221 -0.51 21.90 16.03
C CYS A 221 0.71 22.59 16.66
N GLN A 222 0.48 23.35 17.74
CA GLN A 222 1.50 24.18 18.39
C GLN A 222 2.11 23.53 19.63
N ASP A 223 1.52 22.47 20.13
CA ASP A 223 1.93 21.74 21.34
C ASP A 223 2.87 20.56 21.06
N VAL A 224 3.21 20.32 19.77
CA VAL A 224 4.17 19.31 19.34
C VAL A 224 5.38 19.98 18.68
N ASP A 225 6.57 19.58 19.09
CA ASP A 225 7.80 19.99 18.39
C ASP A 225 8.05 19.12 17.17
N PHE A 226 7.85 19.70 15.98
CA PHE A 226 8.07 19.04 14.68
C PHE A 226 9.51 19.13 14.17
N ASN A 227 10.46 19.66 14.93
CA ASN A 227 11.85 19.69 14.49
C ASN A 227 12.38 18.27 14.28
N ARG A 228 13.22 18.10 13.26
CA ARG A 228 13.73 16.80 12.81
C ARG A 228 14.33 15.96 13.94
N GLU A 229 15.06 16.60 14.83
CA GLU A 229 15.77 15.96 15.95
C GLU A 229 14.82 15.45 17.04
N ASN A 230 13.69 16.12 17.26
CA ASN A 230 12.75 15.85 18.36
C ASN A 230 11.56 14.98 17.94
N PHE A 231 11.25 14.95 16.63
CA PHE A 231 10.22 14.07 16.08
C PHE A 231 10.79 13.32 14.87
N LYS A 232 11.40 12.16 15.12
CA LYS A 232 12.08 11.35 14.10
C LYS A 232 11.10 10.51 13.27
N PHE A 233 11.52 10.08 12.09
CA PHE A 233 10.80 9.11 11.28
C PHE A 233 10.50 7.85 12.10
N MET A 234 9.33 7.24 11.90
CA MET A 234 8.81 6.11 12.68
C MET A 234 8.58 6.42 14.18
N GLN A 235 8.23 7.67 14.49
CA GLN A 235 7.72 8.06 15.81
C GLN A 235 6.30 8.61 15.71
N TRP A 236 5.64 8.74 16.86
CA TRP A 236 4.35 9.39 16.99
C TRP A 236 4.32 10.30 18.23
N ARG A 237 3.40 11.25 18.23
CA ARG A 237 3.16 12.19 19.34
C ARG A 237 1.65 12.39 19.50
N LEU A 238 1.23 12.62 20.74
CA LEU A 238 -0.08 13.26 20.99
C LEU A 238 0.08 14.76 20.81
N GLY A 239 -0.94 15.40 20.26
CA GLY A 239 -1.00 16.84 20.11
C GLY A 239 -2.41 17.27 19.75
N THR A 240 -2.63 18.58 19.76
CA THR A 240 -3.90 19.21 19.45
C THR A 240 -3.87 19.85 18.08
N VAL A 241 -4.51 19.23 17.11
CA VAL A 241 -4.56 19.70 15.71
C VAL A 241 -5.81 20.53 15.52
N SER A 242 -5.66 21.84 15.31
CA SER A 242 -6.80 22.79 15.17
C SER A 242 -7.87 22.64 16.26
N GLY A 243 -7.45 22.39 17.51
CA GLY A 243 -8.33 22.24 18.65
C GLY A 243 -8.88 20.84 18.90
N VAL A 244 -8.46 19.83 18.13
CA VAL A 244 -8.87 18.43 18.28
C VAL A 244 -7.69 17.58 18.68
N ASP A 245 -7.87 16.72 19.68
CA ASP A 245 -6.86 15.78 20.11
C ASP A 245 -6.53 14.79 19.00
N ALA A 246 -5.25 14.61 18.73
CA ALA A 246 -4.77 13.80 17.63
C ALA A 246 -3.54 12.97 18.03
N ARG A 247 -3.46 11.77 17.47
CA ARG A 247 -2.22 11.00 17.41
C ARG A 247 -1.57 11.26 16.05
N ILE A 248 -0.44 11.94 16.08
CA ILE A 248 0.32 12.33 14.88
C ILE A 248 1.46 11.34 14.71
N MET A 249 1.49 10.64 13.58
CA MET A 249 2.51 9.64 13.25
C MET A 249 3.41 10.18 12.15
N ARG A 250 4.73 10.15 12.32
CA ARG A 250 5.69 10.50 11.28
C ARG A 250 6.08 9.24 10.52
N ILE A 251 5.24 8.86 9.56
CA ILE A 251 5.38 7.69 8.69
C ILE A 251 5.09 8.09 7.26
N SER A 252 5.59 7.32 6.28
CA SER A 252 5.45 7.68 4.86
C SER A 252 5.29 6.44 3.99
N PHE A 253 4.33 6.48 3.08
CA PHE A 253 4.16 5.47 2.03
C PHE A 253 4.58 5.99 0.64
N SER A 254 4.95 7.26 0.53
CA SER A 254 5.47 7.88 -0.69
C SER A 254 6.99 8.07 -0.69
N GLY A 255 7.63 7.91 0.46
CA GLY A 255 9.03 8.26 0.66
C GLY A 255 9.31 9.74 0.84
N GLU A 256 8.30 10.63 0.79
CA GLU A 256 8.42 12.03 1.17
C GLU A 256 8.23 12.20 2.67
N LEU A 257 8.62 13.39 3.20
CA LEU A 257 8.23 13.79 4.54
C LEU A 257 6.72 13.74 4.68
N ALA A 258 6.24 12.99 5.65
CA ALA A 258 4.81 12.78 5.83
C ALA A 258 4.42 12.68 7.30
N TYR A 259 3.19 13.11 7.59
CA TYR A 259 2.54 12.96 8.88
C TYR A 259 1.13 12.41 8.66
N GLU A 260 0.78 11.37 9.42
CA GLU A 260 -0.60 10.89 9.50
C GLU A 260 -1.25 11.42 10.78
N ILE A 261 -2.32 12.18 10.61
CA ILE A 261 -3.11 12.77 11.68
C ILE A 261 -4.27 11.82 11.94
N ASN A 262 -4.21 11.09 13.06
CA ASN A 262 -5.25 10.17 13.49
C ASN A 262 -6.10 10.84 14.57
N ILE A 263 -7.38 11.02 14.30
CA ILE A 263 -8.37 11.71 15.15
C ILE A 263 -9.61 10.84 15.31
N GLU A 264 -10.45 11.13 16.31
CA GLU A 264 -11.78 10.52 16.36
C GLU A 264 -12.56 10.79 15.06
N ALA A 265 -13.24 9.77 14.55
CA ALA A 265 -13.84 9.78 13.22
C ALA A 265 -14.81 10.95 12.98
N ASN A 266 -15.58 11.35 14.02
CA ASN A 266 -16.54 12.46 13.96
C ASN A 266 -15.90 13.83 13.68
N TYR A 267 -14.60 13.98 13.90
CA TYR A 267 -13.86 15.21 13.55
C TYR A 267 -13.23 15.18 12.15
N GLY A 268 -13.36 14.06 11.41
CA GLY A 268 -12.73 13.89 10.09
C GLY A 268 -13.03 15.01 9.12
N TYR A 269 -14.32 15.32 8.93
CA TYR A 269 -14.75 16.44 8.09
C TYR A 269 -14.14 17.78 8.49
N TYR A 270 -14.16 18.09 9.78
CA TYR A 270 -13.62 19.37 10.29
C TYR A 270 -12.11 19.46 10.04
N ILE A 271 -11.34 18.47 10.46
CA ILE A 271 -9.88 18.53 10.35
C ILE A 271 -9.43 18.48 8.90
N TRP A 272 -10.09 17.73 8.02
CA TRP A 272 -9.82 17.78 6.58
C TRP A 272 -9.90 19.23 6.03
N ASN A 273 -10.96 19.95 6.37
CA ASN A 273 -11.13 21.34 5.94
C ASN A 273 -10.09 22.29 6.58
N GLN A 274 -9.69 22.06 7.84
CA GLN A 274 -8.63 22.86 8.48
C GLN A 274 -7.27 22.63 7.81
N VAL A 275 -6.93 21.38 7.48
CA VAL A 275 -5.72 21.01 6.73
C VAL A 275 -5.73 21.67 5.35
N ALA A 276 -6.84 21.57 4.61
CA ALA A 276 -7.00 22.20 3.31
C ALA A 276 -6.85 23.72 3.37
N LEU A 277 -7.49 24.37 4.36
CA LEU A 277 -7.45 25.83 4.55
C LEU A 277 -6.03 26.32 4.88
N ALA A 278 -5.37 25.70 5.86
CA ALA A 278 -4.04 26.10 6.29
C ALA A 278 -2.98 25.81 5.22
N GLY A 279 -3.20 24.75 4.41
CA GLY A 279 -2.30 24.35 3.35
C GLY A 279 -2.36 25.19 2.07
N LYS A 280 -3.35 26.11 1.94
CA LYS A 280 -3.53 26.92 0.72
C LYS A 280 -2.28 27.70 0.30
N LYS A 281 -1.51 28.22 1.26
CA LYS A 281 -0.28 28.98 0.96
C LYS A 281 0.83 28.14 0.32
N TRP A 282 0.72 26.80 0.39
CA TRP A 282 1.62 25.85 -0.26
C TRP A 282 0.93 25.09 -1.40
N ASN A 283 -0.23 25.57 -1.87
CA ASN A 283 -1.02 24.94 -2.92
C ASN A 283 -1.31 23.46 -2.61
N ILE A 284 -1.71 23.17 -1.35
CA ILE A 284 -2.02 21.81 -0.94
C ILE A 284 -3.03 21.18 -1.90
N THR A 285 -2.70 19.97 -2.36
CA THR A 285 -3.48 19.25 -3.35
C THR A 285 -4.01 17.95 -2.74
N PRO A 286 -5.33 17.72 -2.70
CA PRO A 286 -5.84 16.40 -2.40
C PRO A 286 -5.38 15.44 -3.50
N TYR A 287 -4.96 14.23 -3.11
CA TYR A 287 -4.57 13.19 -4.04
C TYR A 287 -5.24 11.86 -3.69
N GLY A 288 -5.54 11.10 -4.72
CA GLY A 288 -6.25 9.83 -4.59
C GLY A 288 -5.33 8.62 -4.54
N THR A 289 -5.96 7.45 -4.55
CA THR A 289 -5.27 6.16 -4.48
C THR A 289 -4.42 5.88 -5.70
N GLU A 290 -4.82 6.36 -6.90
CA GLU A 290 -4.01 6.17 -8.10
C GLU A 290 -2.67 6.91 -7.99
N SER A 291 -2.68 8.15 -7.51
CA SER A 291 -1.44 8.90 -7.23
C SER A 291 -0.60 8.25 -6.13
N MET A 292 -1.24 7.70 -5.10
CA MET A 292 -0.55 6.91 -4.06
C MET A 292 0.17 5.70 -4.68
N HIS A 293 -0.47 5.01 -5.64
CA HIS A 293 0.12 3.86 -6.34
C HIS A 293 1.38 4.25 -7.12
N VAL A 294 1.37 5.38 -7.81
CA VAL A 294 2.56 5.91 -8.48
C VAL A 294 3.68 6.23 -7.48
N LEU A 295 3.35 7.03 -6.47
CA LEU A 295 4.32 7.52 -5.47
C LEU A 295 5.00 6.39 -4.71
N ARG A 296 4.26 5.35 -4.29
CA ARG A 296 4.84 4.21 -3.58
C ARG A 296 5.70 3.35 -4.52
N ALA A 297 5.28 3.19 -5.80
CA ALA A 297 6.02 2.42 -6.79
C ALA A 297 7.37 3.07 -7.12
N GLU A 298 7.45 4.41 -7.18
CA GLU A 298 8.69 5.16 -7.32
C GLU A 298 9.71 4.82 -6.21
N LYS A 299 9.23 4.49 -5.00
CA LYS A 299 10.04 4.07 -3.85
C LYS A 299 10.26 2.55 -3.76
N GLY A 300 9.64 1.77 -4.64
CA GLY A 300 9.70 0.31 -4.57
C GLY A 300 8.95 -0.28 -3.39
N TYR A 301 8.05 0.47 -2.75
CA TYR A 301 7.22 -0.04 -1.68
C TYR A 301 6.13 -0.94 -2.26
N ILE A 302 5.99 -2.14 -1.70
CA ILE A 302 5.02 -3.12 -2.17
C ILE A 302 3.59 -2.78 -1.72
N ILE A 303 2.63 -3.24 -2.50
CA ILE A 303 1.24 -3.41 -2.05
C ILE A 303 0.97 -4.91 -1.97
N VAL A 304 0.64 -5.38 -0.77
CA VAL A 304 0.22 -6.76 -0.56
C VAL A 304 -1.08 -7.00 -1.32
N GLY A 305 -1.10 -8.05 -2.13
CA GLY A 305 -2.22 -8.34 -3.02
C GLY A 305 -2.05 -7.78 -4.44
N GLN A 306 -1.04 -6.95 -4.70
CA GLN A 306 -0.68 -6.48 -6.05
C GLN A 306 0.73 -6.93 -6.44
N ASP A 307 1.75 -6.61 -5.63
CA ASP A 307 3.13 -7.05 -5.88
C ASP A 307 3.41 -8.42 -5.29
N THR A 308 2.50 -8.95 -4.47
CA THR A 308 2.50 -10.31 -3.93
C THR A 308 1.22 -11.04 -4.31
N ASP A 309 1.31 -12.35 -4.51
CA ASP A 309 0.20 -13.20 -4.96
C ASP A 309 -0.12 -14.37 -4.01
N GLY A 310 0.36 -14.29 -2.76
CA GLY A 310 0.22 -15.36 -1.77
C GLY A 310 1.25 -16.48 -1.93
N SER A 311 2.17 -16.40 -2.88
CA SER A 311 3.30 -17.32 -3.06
C SER A 311 4.66 -16.68 -2.80
N MET A 312 4.69 -15.37 -2.44
CA MET A 312 5.90 -14.61 -2.20
C MET A 312 6.29 -14.65 -0.72
N THR A 313 7.56 -14.93 -0.48
CA THR A 313 8.21 -14.78 0.82
C THR A 313 8.79 -13.36 0.98
N PRO A 314 9.19 -12.93 2.17
CA PRO A 314 9.88 -11.65 2.35
C PRO A 314 11.18 -11.53 1.51
N MET A 315 11.88 -12.64 1.28
CA MET A 315 13.08 -12.65 0.44
C MET A 315 12.76 -12.37 -1.03
N ASP A 316 11.64 -12.87 -1.53
CA ASP A 316 11.21 -12.66 -2.92
C ASP A 316 10.90 -11.19 -3.24
N VAL A 317 10.65 -10.38 -2.23
CA VAL A 317 10.35 -8.93 -2.37
C VAL A 317 11.41 -8.02 -1.76
N ASN A 318 12.64 -8.52 -1.62
CA ASN A 318 13.79 -7.77 -1.09
C ASN A 318 13.59 -7.27 0.35
N MET A 319 12.85 -7.99 1.17
CA MET A 319 12.51 -7.64 2.56
C MET A 319 13.08 -8.64 3.59
N ASP A 320 14.15 -9.35 3.28
CA ASP A 320 14.84 -10.25 4.20
C ASP A 320 15.36 -9.54 5.46
N TRP A 321 15.69 -8.25 5.34
CA TRP A 321 16.11 -7.39 6.44
C TRP A 321 15.05 -7.25 7.57
N ILE A 322 13.77 -7.50 7.29
CA ILE A 322 12.67 -7.41 8.28
C ILE A 322 12.57 -8.67 9.16
N LEU A 323 13.21 -9.77 8.73
CA LEU A 323 13.18 -11.05 9.45
C LEU A 323 14.06 -10.99 10.69
N ALA A 324 13.46 -10.97 11.86
CA ALA A 324 14.21 -10.95 13.11
C ALA A 324 14.90 -12.30 13.36
N LYS A 325 16.23 -12.25 13.48
CA LYS A 325 17.08 -13.43 13.76
C LYS A 325 17.01 -13.85 15.23
N ASP A 326 17.05 -12.89 16.13
CA ASP A 326 17.16 -13.07 17.57
C ASP A 326 15.87 -12.64 18.30
N LYS A 327 14.83 -13.48 18.19
CA LYS A 327 13.59 -13.32 18.96
C LYS A 327 13.52 -14.37 20.06
N PRO A 328 13.02 -14.01 21.25
CA PRO A 328 12.81 -14.98 22.31
C PRO A 328 11.69 -15.99 21.98
N PHE A 329 10.82 -15.64 21.06
CA PHE A 329 9.70 -16.47 20.60
C PHE A 329 9.83 -16.79 19.12
N SER A 330 9.36 -17.95 18.72
CA SER A 330 9.14 -18.24 17.31
C SER A 330 7.99 -17.40 16.77
N TYR A 331 7.96 -17.10 15.50
CA TYR A 331 6.89 -16.36 14.85
C TYR A 331 6.31 -17.18 13.67
N ILE A 332 5.10 -16.82 13.27
CA ILE A 332 4.39 -17.49 12.18
C ILE A 332 5.26 -17.46 10.91
N GLY A 333 5.41 -18.61 10.27
CA GLY A 333 6.19 -18.77 9.03
C GLY A 333 7.69 -18.97 9.22
N ARG A 334 8.27 -18.76 10.41
CA ARG A 334 9.73 -18.86 10.64
C ARG A 334 10.35 -20.18 10.18
N ARG A 335 9.68 -21.30 10.46
CA ARG A 335 10.18 -22.64 10.07
C ARG A 335 10.32 -22.78 8.56
N SER A 336 9.40 -22.20 7.82
CA SER A 336 9.39 -22.31 6.36
C SER A 336 10.60 -21.64 5.72
N PHE A 337 11.14 -20.58 6.34
CA PHE A 337 12.36 -19.91 5.83
C PHE A 337 13.64 -20.76 5.92
N SER A 338 13.61 -21.94 6.56
CA SER A 338 14.71 -22.90 6.51
C SER A 338 14.59 -23.91 5.36
N ILE A 339 13.49 -23.89 4.61
CA ILE A 339 13.29 -24.78 3.46
C ILE A 339 14.11 -24.26 2.28
N SER A 340 15.01 -25.11 1.75
CA SER A 340 15.93 -24.72 0.67
C SER A 340 15.22 -24.19 -0.58
N ALA A 341 14.06 -24.76 -0.94
CA ALA A 341 13.27 -24.30 -2.07
C ALA A 341 12.73 -22.86 -1.92
N LEU A 342 12.54 -22.38 -0.68
CA LEU A 342 12.11 -21.01 -0.41
C LEU A 342 13.27 -20.00 -0.33
N ASN A 343 14.51 -20.51 -0.24
CA ASN A 343 15.74 -19.72 -0.22
C ASN A 343 16.52 -19.82 -1.55
N SER A 344 15.89 -20.34 -2.60
CA SER A 344 16.53 -20.50 -3.90
C SER A 344 16.56 -19.19 -4.67
N ASP A 345 17.73 -18.84 -5.22
CA ASP A 345 17.89 -17.68 -6.10
C ASP A 345 17.14 -17.83 -7.44
N GLU A 346 16.64 -19.04 -7.75
CA GLU A 346 15.83 -19.32 -8.93
C GLU A 346 14.34 -18.95 -8.77
N ARG A 347 13.94 -18.46 -7.60
CA ARG A 347 12.57 -18.00 -7.36
C ARG A 347 12.26 -16.73 -8.12
N PHE A 348 10.98 -16.37 -8.17
CA PHE A 348 10.57 -15.03 -8.58
C PHE A 348 11.07 -14.02 -7.55
N GLN A 349 11.64 -12.93 -8.02
CA GLN A 349 12.20 -11.86 -7.20
C GLN A 349 11.70 -10.52 -7.72
N LEU A 350 11.36 -9.63 -6.81
CA LEU A 350 10.90 -8.28 -7.13
C LEU A 350 12.05 -7.45 -7.71
N VAL A 351 11.83 -6.94 -8.92
CA VAL A 351 12.76 -6.06 -9.62
C VAL A 351 12.02 -4.85 -10.18
N GLY A 352 12.76 -3.80 -10.50
CA GLY A 352 12.30 -2.70 -11.33
C GLY A 352 12.48 -3.01 -12.82
N LEU A 353 11.61 -2.44 -13.64
CA LEU A 353 11.75 -2.43 -15.09
C LEU A 353 11.66 -0.99 -15.61
N LEU A 354 12.60 -0.65 -16.47
CA LEU A 354 12.63 0.63 -17.18
C LEU A 354 12.44 0.37 -18.67
N THR A 355 11.33 0.83 -19.25
CA THR A 355 11.09 0.72 -20.68
C THR A 355 12.12 1.53 -21.46
N LYS A 356 12.62 1.02 -22.61
CA LYS A 356 13.56 1.76 -23.46
C LYS A 356 12.92 2.99 -24.09
N ASP A 357 11.66 2.91 -24.44
CA ASP A 357 10.85 4.08 -24.79
C ASP A 357 10.17 4.57 -23.49
N GLU A 358 10.66 5.69 -22.96
CA GLU A 358 10.28 6.24 -21.68
C GLU A 358 8.80 6.60 -21.54
N GLN A 359 8.09 6.75 -22.65
CA GLN A 359 6.66 7.08 -22.69
C GLN A 359 5.75 5.84 -22.72
N VAL A 360 6.30 4.65 -22.94
CA VAL A 360 5.52 3.42 -23.03
C VAL A 360 5.33 2.82 -21.64
N VAL A 361 4.12 2.92 -21.11
CA VAL A 361 3.70 2.21 -19.89
C VAL A 361 3.27 0.79 -20.30
N VAL A 362 3.95 -0.23 -19.75
CA VAL A 362 3.55 -1.62 -19.98
C VAL A 362 2.38 -1.97 -19.07
N PRO A 363 1.32 -2.61 -19.56
CA PRO A 363 0.18 -2.96 -18.73
C PRO A 363 0.55 -3.91 -17.58
N GLU A 364 -0.05 -3.73 -16.43
CA GLU A 364 0.01 -4.67 -15.31
C GLU A 364 -0.45 -6.07 -15.77
N GLY A 365 0.16 -7.12 -15.25
CA GLY A 365 -0.09 -8.49 -15.66
C GLY A 365 0.59 -8.91 -16.96
N SER A 366 1.29 -8.01 -17.65
CA SER A 366 2.05 -8.35 -18.86
C SER A 366 3.17 -9.33 -18.51
N HIS A 367 3.34 -10.36 -19.37
CA HIS A 367 4.37 -11.37 -19.15
C HIS A 367 5.75 -10.89 -19.62
N ILE A 368 6.75 -11.15 -18.81
CA ILE A 368 8.17 -11.07 -19.20
C ILE A 368 8.51 -12.41 -19.85
N ILE A 369 9.12 -12.38 -21.03
CA ILE A 369 9.40 -13.58 -21.81
C ILE A 369 10.91 -13.78 -22.04
N ASP A 370 11.31 -15.04 -22.15
CA ASP A 370 12.65 -15.42 -22.62
C ASP A 370 12.71 -15.42 -24.17
N ASN A 371 13.89 -15.71 -24.70
CA ASN A 371 14.16 -15.82 -26.14
C ASN A 371 13.39 -16.96 -26.85
N LYS A 372 12.70 -17.81 -26.09
CA LYS A 372 11.81 -18.89 -26.60
C LYS A 372 10.33 -18.53 -26.38
N SER A 373 10.02 -17.27 -26.08
CA SER A 373 8.68 -16.78 -25.76
C SER A 373 8.00 -17.48 -24.58
N ARG A 374 8.76 -18.05 -23.65
CA ARG A 374 8.22 -18.62 -22.41
C ARG A 374 8.19 -17.53 -21.33
N SER A 375 7.13 -17.51 -20.55
CA SER A 375 7.03 -16.59 -19.43
C SER A 375 8.08 -16.93 -18.35
N ILE A 376 8.86 -15.91 -18.00
CA ILE A 376 9.85 -15.94 -16.91
C ILE A 376 9.55 -14.93 -15.82
N GLY A 377 8.42 -14.19 -15.95
CA GLY A 377 8.00 -13.19 -15.00
C GLY A 377 6.75 -12.46 -15.44
N TYR A 378 6.31 -11.53 -14.64
CA TYR A 378 5.16 -10.68 -14.92
C TYR A 378 5.25 -9.33 -14.22
N VAL A 379 4.65 -8.32 -14.83
CA VAL A 379 4.56 -6.96 -14.30
C VAL A 379 3.47 -6.92 -13.22
N THR A 380 3.79 -6.39 -12.05
CA THR A 380 2.86 -6.28 -10.93
C THR A 380 2.29 -4.89 -10.77
N SER A 381 3.12 -3.87 -11.01
CA SER A 381 2.75 -2.45 -10.93
C SER A 381 3.42 -1.68 -12.03
N SER A 382 2.72 -0.79 -12.73
CA SER A 382 3.31 -0.04 -13.84
C SER A 382 2.65 1.31 -14.03
N TYR A 383 3.47 2.37 -14.04
CA TYR A 383 3.01 3.75 -14.07
C TYR A 383 3.94 4.64 -14.86
N TYR A 384 3.44 5.77 -15.34
CA TYR A 384 4.27 6.89 -15.73
C TYR A 384 4.61 7.70 -14.48
N SER A 385 5.88 7.93 -14.21
CA SER A 385 6.35 8.78 -13.12
C SER A 385 6.58 10.20 -13.63
N PRO A 386 5.77 11.19 -13.21
CA PRO A 386 5.95 12.57 -13.68
C PRO A 386 7.21 13.23 -13.11
N ILE A 387 7.70 12.81 -11.94
CA ILE A 387 8.94 13.35 -11.36
C ILE A 387 10.18 12.80 -12.06
N LEU A 388 10.13 11.57 -12.56
CA LEU A 388 11.22 10.96 -13.31
C LEU A 388 11.12 11.23 -14.81
N GLY A 389 9.96 11.67 -15.30
CA GLY A 389 9.68 11.92 -16.70
C GLY A 389 9.61 10.67 -17.57
N ARG A 390 9.39 9.49 -16.97
CA ARG A 390 9.41 8.20 -17.65
C ARG A 390 8.50 7.15 -17.04
N SER A 391 8.24 6.11 -17.79
CA SER A 391 7.59 4.89 -17.31
C SER A 391 8.51 4.08 -16.38
N ILE A 392 7.92 3.55 -15.32
CA ILE A 392 8.52 2.63 -14.35
C ILE A 392 7.58 1.44 -14.16
N ALA A 393 8.12 0.26 -13.86
CA ALA A 393 7.30 -0.88 -13.46
C ALA A 393 8.00 -1.71 -12.39
N LEU A 394 7.22 -2.29 -11.49
CA LEU A 394 7.63 -3.36 -10.60
C LEU A 394 7.23 -4.69 -11.22
N ALA A 395 8.04 -5.70 -11.07
CA ALA A 395 7.79 -7.00 -11.66
C ALA A 395 8.35 -8.15 -10.80
N GLN A 396 7.69 -9.28 -10.87
CA GLN A 396 8.19 -10.54 -10.34
C GLN A 396 8.91 -11.27 -11.48
N LEU A 397 10.24 -11.40 -11.37
CA LEU A 397 11.10 -12.00 -12.39
C LEU A 397 11.86 -13.19 -11.82
N LYS A 398 11.82 -14.33 -12.51
CA LYS A 398 12.57 -15.52 -12.12
C LYS A 398 14.08 -15.25 -12.10
N ALA A 399 14.72 -15.51 -10.97
CA ALA A 399 16.12 -15.17 -10.72
C ALA A 399 16.41 -13.68 -11.03
N GLY A 400 15.49 -12.78 -10.67
CA GLY A 400 15.48 -11.37 -11.11
C GLY A 400 16.70 -10.59 -10.68
N LEU A 401 17.18 -10.79 -9.44
CA LEU A 401 18.35 -10.10 -8.93
C LEU A 401 19.65 -10.44 -9.66
N SER A 402 19.73 -11.64 -10.29
CA SER A 402 20.87 -12.02 -11.12
C SER A 402 20.86 -11.36 -12.52
N LYS A 403 19.72 -10.75 -12.90
CA LYS A 403 19.51 -10.17 -14.25
C LYS A 403 19.57 -8.65 -14.25
N MET A 404 20.09 -8.04 -13.19
CA MET A 404 20.21 -6.58 -13.12
C MET A 404 20.99 -6.02 -14.32
N SER A 405 20.48 -4.93 -14.89
CA SER A 405 20.98 -4.27 -16.13
C SER A 405 20.84 -5.09 -17.42
N GLU A 406 20.23 -6.29 -17.37
CA GLU A 406 19.88 -7.01 -18.60
C GLU A 406 18.64 -6.42 -19.27
N THR A 407 18.53 -6.60 -20.57
CA THR A 407 17.31 -6.27 -21.32
C THR A 407 16.43 -7.51 -21.39
N VAL A 408 15.19 -7.39 -20.92
CA VAL A 408 14.13 -8.39 -21.03
C VAL A 408 13.02 -7.88 -21.96
N LEU A 409 12.20 -8.79 -22.49
CA LEU A 409 11.07 -8.44 -23.34
C LEU A 409 9.76 -8.60 -22.57
N VAL A 410 8.97 -7.55 -22.50
CA VAL A 410 7.61 -7.56 -21.95
C VAL A 410 6.61 -7.70 -23.09
N LYS A 411 5.80 -8.76 -23.06
CA LYS A 411 4.81 -9.04 -24.10
C LYS A 411 3.48 -8.39 -23.75
N ILE A 412 3.05 -7.48 -24.60
CA ILE A 412 1.78 -6.74 -24.43
C ILE A 412 0.82 -7.04 -25.57
N VAL A 413 -0.47 -6.86 -25.30
CA VAL A 413 -1.53 -6.85 -26.33
C VAL A 413 -1.86 -5.41 -26.65
N GLN A 414 -1.60 -4.99 -27.86
CA GLN A 414 -2.00 -3.68 -28.35
C GLN A 414 -3.28 -3.80 -29.15
N GLU A 415 -4.31 -3.03 -28.80
CA GLU A 415 -5.56 -2.99 -29.54
C GLU A 415 -5.28 -2.69 -31.04
N LYS A 416 -5.89 -3.48 -31.91
CA LYS A 416 -5.75 -3.38 -33.39
C LYS A 416 -4.39 -3.76 -33.99
N GLN A 417 -3.31 -3.91 -33.20
CA GLN A 417 -1.96 -4.24 -33.71
C GLN A 417 -1.49 -5.64 -33.30
N GLY A 418 -2.22 -6.30 -32.39
CA GLY A 418 -1.87 -7.64 -31.92
C GLY A 418 -0.80 -7.65 -30.83
N LEU A 419 0.01 -8.70 -30.79
CA LEU A 419 1.07 -8.86 -29.79
C LEU A 419 2.29 -8.00 -30.13
N LYS A 420 2.80 -7.25 -29.16
CA LYS A 420 4.02 -6.47 -29.26
C LYS A 420 4.96 -6.83 -28.13
N GLU A 421 6.24 -6.78 -28.37
CA GLU A 421 7.31 -6.99 -27.39
C GLU A 421 7.98 -5.66 -27.09
N ILE A 422 7.96 -5.27 -25.80
CA ILE A 422 8.54 -4.02 -25.32
C ILE A 422 9.85 -4.35 -24.61
N PRO A 423 10.99 -3.84 -25.09
CA PRO A 423 12.27 -4.03 -24.42
C PRO A 423 12.32 -3.16 -23.14
N CYS A 424 12.63 -3.81 -22.03
CA CYS A 424 12.78 -3.18 -20.72
C CYS A 424 14.13 -3.56 -20.12
N GLU A 425 14.80 -2.63 -19.47
CA GLU A 425 15.98 -2.88 -18.66
C GLU A 425 15.57 -3.30 -17.24
N VAL A 426 16.15 -4.36 -16.73
CA VAL A 426 15.97 -4.80 -15.33
C VAL A 426 16.80 -3.86 -14.44
N SER A 427 16.13 -3.24 -13.47
CA SER A 427 16.73 -2.27 -12.56
C SER A 427 16.39 -2.56 -11.09
N SER A 428 16.94 -1.76 -10.20
CA SER A 428 16.46 -1.70 -8.82
C SER A 428 14.95 -1.41 -8.79
N SER A 429 14.24 -2.01 -7.84
CA SER A 429 12.82 -1.68 -7.57
C SER A 429 12.64 -0.27 -6.99
N VAL A 430 13.71 0.39 -6.54
CA VAL A 430 13.70 1.77 -6.04
C VAL A 430 14.15 2.71 -7.15
N PHE A 431 13.25 3.56 -7.65
CA PHE A 431 13.52 4.46 -8.78
C PHE A 431 13.78 5.91 -8.34
N TYR A 432 13.19 6.31 -7.21
CA TYR A 432 13.24 7.68 -6.70
C TYR A 432 13.84 7.72 -5.29
N ASP A 433 14.72 8.69 -5.04
CA ASP A 433 15.34 8.92 -3.72
C ASP A 433 15.89 7.63 -3.09
N ILE A 434 16.83 7.01 -3.79
CA ILE A 434 17.39 5.69 -3.45
C ILE A 434 17.94 5.65 -2.01
N ASN A 435 18.53 6.76 -1.54
CA ASN A 435 19.11 6.87 -0.21
C ASN A 435 18.07 7.12 0.91
N GLY A 436 16.80 7.41 0.56
CA GLY A 436 15.73 7.65 1.53
C GLY A 436 15.87 8.99 2.29
N GLU A 437 16.46 10.01 1.68
CA GLU A 437 16.72 11.31 2.32
C GLU A 437 15.46 12.19 2.43
N LYS A 438 14.49 11.99 1.51
CA LYS A 438 13.29 12.82 1.43
C LYS A 438 12.32 12.64 2.60
N VAL A 439 12.33 11.49 3.27
CA VAL A 439 11.49 11.23 4.46
C VAL A 439 11.83 12.15 5.63
N ASP A 440 13.04 12.68 5.66
CA ASP A 440 13.46 13.62 6.69
C ASP A 440 13.08 15.07 6.37
N GLY A 441 12.88 15.38 5.10
CA GLY A 441 12.62 16.73 4.62
C GLY A 441 13.83 17.64 4.74
N ASN A 442 13.78 18.76 4.06
CA ASN A 442 14.75 19.84 4.27
C ASN A 442 14.33 20.64 5.52
N ASP A 443 15.28 21.13 6.30
CA ASP A 443 15.04 22.06 7.43
C ASP A 443 14.65 23.44 6.92
#